data_c0d672f24aa65eb59d93ad03fcf4b41a
#
_entry.id   c0d672f24aa65eb59d93ad03fcf4b41a
#
_cell.length_a   1.000
_cell.length_b   1.000
_cell.length_c   1.000
_cell.angle_alpha   90.00
_cell.angle_beta   90.00
_cell.angle_gamma   90.00
#
_symmetry.space_group_name_H-M   'P 1'
#
loop_
_entity.id
_entity.type
_entity.pdbx_description
1 polymer ?
#
loop_
_entity_poly.entity_id
_entity_poly.type
_entity_poly.pdbx_seq_one_letter_code
_entity_poly.pdbx_strand_id
1 'polypeptide(L)' 'MRRDSIKSLLTKREKEIFNLLIDNKTTKDIAKDLLISEKTVRNHISNTMQKLGVKSRSGAVVELIKLKELSL' A
#
# COMPACT_ATOMS: atom_id res chain seq x y z
N MET A 1 14.97 0.57 20.11
CA MET A 1 14.45 0.58 19.65
C MET A 1 14.11 0.96 19.00
N ARG A 2 13.94 0.84 18.69
CA ARG A 2 13.53 1.26 18.08
C ARG A 2 12.60 1.51 17.43
N ARG A 3 12.49 2.11 17.50
CA ARG A 3 11.37 2.52 16.91
C ARG A 3 11.21 2.19 15.53
N ASP A 4 12.23 1.84 14.90
CA ASP A 4 12.20 1.40 13.53
C ASP A 4 11.28 0.23 13.34
N SER A 5 11.26 -0.66 14.29
CA SER A 5 10.45 -1.85 14.16
C SER A 5 8.98 -1.58 14.32
N ILE A 6 8.60 -0.47 14.92
CA ILE A 6 7.19 -0.21 15.16
C ILE A 6 6.59 0.85 14.28
N LYS A 7 7.41 1.52 13.52
CA LYS A 7 6.90 2.66 12.83
C LYS A 7 6.21 2.36 11.52
N SER A 8 6.46 1.26 10.92
CA SER A 8 5.87 1.00 9.63
C SER A 8 5.25 -0.37 9.56
N LEU A 9 3.97 -0.41 9.23
CA LEU A 9 3.27 -1.64 8.96
C LEU A 9 3.55 -2.15 7.57
N LEU A 10 3.96 -1.26 6.68
CA LEU A 10 4.11 -1.58 5.28
C LEU A 10 5.55 -1.85 4.92
N THR A 11 5.75 -2.78 4.01
CA THR A 11 7.03 -2.93 3.35
C THR A 11 7.21 -1.74 2.43
N LYS A 12 8.44 -1.53 1.98
CA LYS A 12 8.74 -0.46 1.04
C LYS A 12 7.90 -0.58 -0.23
N ARG A 13 7.77 -1.79 -0.75
CA ARG A 13 7.00 -2.03 -1.97
C ARG A 13 5.51 -1.73 -1.76
N GLU A 14 4.98 -2.10 -0.60
CA GLU A 14 3.59 -1.81 -0.29
C GLU A 14 3.33 -0.31 -0.25
N LYS A 15 4.26 0.45 0.33
CA LYS A 15 4.14 1.91 0.34
C LYS A 15 4.15 2.47 -1.07
N GLU A 16 5.04 2.00 -1.91
CA GLU A 16 5.12 2.45 -3.29
C GLU A 16 3.80 2.23 -4.01
N ILE A 17 3.23 1.05 -3.82
CA ILE A 17 1.99 0.70 -4.49
C ILE A 17 0.85 1.61 -4.02
N PHE A 18 0.73 1.81 -2.71
CA PHE A 18 -0.37 2.64 -2.21
C PHE A 18 -0.18 4.10 -2.53
N ASN A 19 1.06 4.60 -2.62
CA ASN A 19 1.30 5.95 -3.08
C ASN A 19 0.81 6.15 -4.51
N LEU A 20 1.01 5.14 -5.36
CA LEU A 20 0.51 5.20 -6.72
C LEU A 20 -1.01 5.10 -6.78
N LEU A 21 -1.62 4.32 -5.88
CA LEU A 21 -3.08 4.26 -5.79
C LEU A 21 -3.67 5.62 -5.42
N ILE A 22 -3.01 6.34 -4.52
CA ILE A 22 -3.46 7.69 -4.15
C ILE A 22 -3.42 8.59 -5.36
N ASP A 23 -2.43 8.40 -6.24
CA ASP A 23 -2.30 9.15 -7.46
C ASP A 23 -3.27 8.68 -8.55
N ASN A 24 -4.24 7.87 -8.18
CA ASN A 24 -5.27 7.42 -9.10
C ASN A 24 -4.78 6.46 -10.18
N LYS A 25 -3.69 5.78 -9.92
CA LYS A 25 -3.18 4.78 -10.87
C LYS A 25 -3.95 3.48 -10.74
N THR A 26 -4.15 2.79 -11.86
CA THR A 26 -4.78 1.47 -11.84
C THR A 26 -3.74 0.41 -11.51
N THR A 27 -4.20 -0.80 -11.17
CA THR A 27 -3.27 -1.92 -10.95
C THR A 27 -2.40 -2.17 -12.16
N LYS A 28 -2.97 -1.99 -13.34
CA LYS A 28 -2.22 -2.16 -14.58
C LYS A 28 -1.11 -1.13 -14.70
N ASP A 29 -1.42 0.11 -14.41
CA ASP A 29 -0.44 1.19 -14.44
C ASP A 29 0.67 0.96 -13.44
N ILE A 30 0.31 0.54 -12.23
CA ILE A 30 1.27 0.29 -11.17
C ILE A 30 2.20 -0.84 -11.57
N ALA A 31 1.64 -1.90 -12.13
CA ALA A 31 2.43 -3.04 -12.59
C ALA A 31 3.47 -2.61 -13.62
N LYS A 32 3.07 -1.76 -14.55
CA LYS A 32 3.98 -1.22 -15.56
C LYS A 32 5.06 -0.35 -14.93
N ASP A 33 4.65 0.54 -14.06
CA ASP A 33 5.59 1.48 -13.42
C ASP A 33 6.64 0.76 -12.59
N LEU A 34 6.24 -0.30 -11.91
CA LEU A 34 7.15 -1.02 -11.02
C LEU A 34 7.76 -2.26 -11.65
N LEU A 35 7.41 -2.55 -12.90
CA LEU A 35 7.94 -3.69 -13.65
C LEU A 35 7.65 -5.03 -12.94
N ILE A 36 6.43 -5.17 -12.46
CA ILE A 36 5.95 -6.40 -11.85
C ILE A 36 4.61 -6.75 -12.47
N SER A 37 4.10 -7.94 -12.17
CA SER A 37 2.81 -8.36 -12.72
C SER A 37 1.66 -7.72 -11.97
N GLU A 38 0.50 -7.64 -12.63
CA GLU A 38 -0.70 -7.15 -11.95
C GLU A 38 -1.07 -8.04 -10.78
N LYS A 39 -0.84 -9.34 -10.92
CA LYS A 39 -1.12 -10.27 -9.84
C LYS A 39 -0.29 -9.93 -8.61
N THR A 40 0.99 -9.61 -8.83
CA THR A 40 1.87 -9.22 -7.72
C THR A 40 1.38 -7.94 -7.07
N VAL A 41 0.93 -6.97 -7.87
CA VAL A 41 0.37 -5.73 -7.33
C VAL A 41 -0.84 -6.04 -6.45
N ARG A 42 -1.75 -6.86 -6.96
CA ARG A 42 -2.96 -7.23 -6.20
C ARG A 42 -2.61 -7.97 -4.92
N ASN A 43 -1.59 -8.83 -4.96
CA ASN A 43 -1.15 -9.55 -3.77
C ASN A 43 -0.64 -8.59 -2.69
N HIS A 44 0.14 -7.60 -3.09
CA HIS A 44 0.64 -6.60 -2.14
C HIS A 44 -0.53 -5.81 -1.53
N ILE A 45 -1.50 -5.45 -2.35
CA ILE A 45 -2.67 -4.72 -1.87
C ILE A 45 -3.46 -5.57 -0.88
N SER A 46 -3.70 -6.84 -1.23
CA SER A 46 -4.41 -7.77 -0.35
C SER A 46 -3.71 -7.95 0.98
N ASN A 47 -2.40 -8.13 0.93
CA ASN A 47 -1.62 -8.32 2.15
C ASN A 47 -1.71 -7.10 3.06
N THR A 48 -1.65 -5.92 2.45
CA THR A 48 -1.78 -4.69 3.21
C THR A 48 -3.15 -4.57 3.84
N MET A 49 -4.19 -4.89 3.08
CA MET A 49 -5.55 -4.85 3.61
C MET A 49 -5.71 -5.78 4.80
N GLN A 50 -5.12 -6.97 4.73
CA GLN A 50 -5.15 -7.91 5.84
C GLN A 50 -4.42 -7.37 7.07
N LYS A 51 -3.28 -6.75 6.86
CA LYS A 51 -2.51 -6.16 7.96
C LYS A 51 -3.33 -5.11 8.69
N LEU A 52 -4.13 -4.36 7.93
CA LEU A 52 -4.91 -3.25 8.49
C LEU A 52 -6.29 -3.68 8.97
N GLY A 53 -6.71 -4.88 8.62
CA GLY A 53 -8.03 -5.37 9.00
C GLY A 53 -9.16 -4.64 8.28
N VAL A 54 -8.90 -4.17 7.06
CA VAL A 54 -9.91 -3.46 6.27
C VAL A 54 -10.37 -4.31 5.12
N LYS A 55 -11.52 -3.98 4.54
CA LYS A 55 -12.13 -4.78 3.50
C LYS A 55 -12.12 -4.14 2.12
N SER A 56 -11.61 -2.94 2.02
CA SER A 56 -11.55 -2.25 0.72
C SER A 56 -10.25 -1.50 0.59
N ARG A 57 -9.89 -1.21 -0.66
CA ARG A 57 -8.71 -0.40 -0.92
C ARG A 57 -8.86 0.99 -0.36
N SER A 58 -10.06 1.57 -0.52
CA SER A 58 -10.32 2.91 0.02
C SER A 58 -10.12 2.94 1.52
N GLY A 59 -10.62 1.91 2.20
CA GLY A 59 -10.44 1.79 3.64
C GLY A 59 -8.98 1.71 4.01
N ALA A 60 -8.20 0.98 3.22
CA ALA A 60 -6.77 0.87 3.47
C ALA A 60 -6.08 2.21 3.32
N VAL A 61 -6.41 2.95 2.27
CA VAL A 61 -5.79 4.27 2.04
C VAL A 61 -6.10 5.21 3.20
N VAL A 62 -7.37 5.26 3.62
CA VAL A 62 -7.78 6.12 4.72
C VAL A 62 -7.02 5.75 6.00
N GLU A 63 -6.95 4.46 6.27
CA GLU A 63 -6.28 3.99 7.48
C GLU A 63 -4.80 4.33 7.47
N LEU A 64 -4.15 4.16 6.32
CA LEU A 64 -2.73 4.46 6.20
C LEU A 64 -2.43 5.94 6.33
N ILE A 65 -3.33 6.79 5.85
CA ILE A 65 -3.18 8.22 6.02
C ILE A 65 -3.31 8.58 7.50
N LYS A 66 -4.29 7.98 8.18
CA LYS A 66 -4.45 8.20 9.62
C LYS A 66 -3.23 7.79 10.40
N LEU A 67 -2.58 6.71 9.99
CA LEU A 67 -1.38 6.21 10.65
C LEU A 67 -0.12 6.93 10.18
N LYS A 68 -0.28 7.86 9.25
CA LYS A 68 0.81 8.65 8.68
C LYS A 68 1.83 7.79 7.93
N GLU A 69 1.39 6.64 7.43
CA GLU A 69 2.22 5.81 6.56
C GLU A 69 2.28 6.39 5.14
N LEU A 70 1.22 7.09 4.75
CA LEU A 70 1.14 7.74 3.45
C LEU A 70 0.85 9.22 3.64
N SER A 71 1.26 10.02 2.66
CA SER A 71 0.91 11.44 2.65
C SER A 71 0.12 11.79 1.41
N LEU A 72 -0.73 12.76 1.57
CA LEU A 72 -1.49 13.29 0.44
C LEU A 72 -0.73 14.38 -0.28
#